data_4d896b7126ea92e792076102a73a5049
#
_entry.id   4d896b7126ea92e792076102a73a5049
#
_cell.length_a   1.000
_cell.length_b   1.000
_cell.length_c   1.000
_cell.angle_alpha   90.00
_cell.angle_beta   90.00
_cell.angle_gamma   90.00
#
_symmetry.space_group_name_H-M   'P 1'
#
loop_
_entity.id
_entity.type
_entity.pdbx_description
1 polymer ?
#
loop_
_entity_poly.entity_id
_entity_poly.type
_entity_poly.pdbx_seq_one_letter_code
_entity_poly.pdbx_strand_id
1 'polypeptide(L)'
;MHPSDFGVRTLDGVADDWPIDYWTLEPYFAENDRMTGVAGLAGDPAYPPHQPNLPPVPLGKTGTRYARAINQLGWHWWPSDIAVATMEYDGRGKCINLGHCTPGCAQGAKASVDITYWPHALRARVELRTRCRVREIATNEHGMASGVIYYDPNGVERFQPAEVVVLAANGIGTPRLLLNSASTRFPTGLANSSGLVGKNLMLHPWPQVFGYVAEEVDGDRGPQTVMWSKQFYETDRSRGFVRGYTLQFTRGTGPANEAITSMAAGRLPWGKADPNRAYGRSRDLPVPAQGASVHARVSDHAGSDGRSQ
;
A
#
# COMPACT_ATOMS: atom_id res chain seq x y z
N MET A 1 9.65 -0.26 5.25
CA MET A 1 10.96 -0.21 4.57
C MET A 1 11.99 -0.79 5.50
N HIS A 2 13.06 -1.38 4.97
CA HIS A 2 14.15 -1.96 5.74
C HIS A 2 15.41 -1.11 5.54
N PRO A 3 16.35 -1.01 6.47
CA PRO A 3 17.58 -0.25 6.28
C PRO A 3 18.35 -0.58 4.99
N SER A 4 18.39 -1.85 4.62
CA SER A 4 19.06 -2.31 3.39
C SER A 4 18.43 -1.76 2.09
N ASP A 5 17.20 -1.26 2.12
CA ASP A 5 16.53 -0.68 0.95
C ASP A 5 17.13 0.67 0.54
N PHE A 6 17.86 1.32 1.45
CA PHE A 6 18.46 2.63 1.21
C PHE A 6 19.85 2.57 0.60
N GLY A 7 20.53 1.41 0.70
CA GLY A 7 21.91 1.22 0.24
C GLY A 7 22.08 0.09 -0.78
N VAL A 8 21.14 -0.06 -1.70
CA VAL A 8 21.11 -1.21 -2.64
C VAL A 8 22.31 -1.24 -3.59
N ARG A 9 22.85 -0.08 -4.00
CA ARG A 9 24.05 -0.02 -4.84
C ARG A 9 25.28 -0.46 -4.05
N THR A 10 25.43 0.06 -2.85
CA THR A 10 26.55 -0.28 -1.97
C THR A 10 26.53 -1.77 -1.57
N LEU A 11 25.34 -2.31 -1.26
CA LEU A 11 25.17 -3.68 -0.77
C LEU A 11 25.21 -4.72 -1.89
N ASP A 12 24.57 -4.43 -3.00
CA ASP A 12 24.25 -5.42 -4.04
C ASP A 12 24.76 -5.05 -5.43
N GLY A 13 25.25 -3.82 -5.63
CA GLY A 13 25.77 -3.35 -6.91
C GLY A 13 24.70 -3.00 -7.94
N VAL A 14 23.43 -2.87 -7.54
CA VAL A 14 22.28 -2.58 -8.42
C VAL A 14 21.61 -1.26 -8.05
N ALA A 15 20.96 -0.63 -9.01
CA ALA A 15 20.26 0.66 -8.85
C ALA A 15 21.18 1.76 -8.25
N ASP A 16 20.63 2.67 -7.46
CA ASP A 16 21.36 3.74 -6.77
C ASP A 16 20.98 3.75 -5.29
N ASP A 17 21.92 4.16 -4.44
CA ASP A 17 21.63 4.39 -3.03
C ASP A 17 20.77 5.65 -2.88
N TRP A 18 19.90 5.64 -1.89
CA TRP A 18 19.16 6.83 -1.50
C TRP A 18 20.11 7.83 -0.83
N PRO A 19 19.92 9.15 -1.03
CA PRO A 19 20.75 10.20 -0.39
C PRO A 19 20.45 10.38 1.10
N ILE A 20 19.57 9.56 1.66
CA ILE A 20 19.17 9.51 3.07
C ILE A 20 19.14 8.06 3.51
N ASP A 21 19.27 7.80 4.79
CA ASP A 21 19.18 6.46 5.36
C ASP A 21 17.84 6.21 6.09
N TYR A 22 17.63 4.97 6.50
CA TYR A 22 16.46 4.56 7.25
C TYR A 22 16.27 5.37 8.54
N TRP A 23 17.38 5.59 9.28
CA TRP A 23 17.31 6.21 10.61
C TRP A 23 16.97 7.70 10.55
N THR A 24 17.28 8.35 9.45
CA THR A 24 16.82 9.72 9.15
C THR A 24 15.29 9.78 9.02
N LEU A 25 14.66 8.73 8.47
CA LEU A 25 13.21 8.68 8.26
C LEU A 25 12.44 7.97 9.38
N GLU A 26 13.11 7.18 10.20
CA GLU A 26 12.45 6.40 11.26
C GLU A 26 11.52 7.23 12.17
N PRO A 27 11.92 8.42 12.66
CA PRO A 27 11.03 9.23 13.49
C PRO A 27 9.73 9.64 12.79
N TYR A 28 9.77 9.84 11.48
CA TYR A 28 8.59 10.15 10.67
C TYR A 28 7.73 8.91 10.40
N PHE A 29 8.35 7.74 10.27
CA PHE A 29 7.61 6.47 10.22
C PHE A 29 6.87 6.21 11.52
N ALA A 30 7.55 6.37 12.67
CA ALA A 30 6.95 6.22 13.98
C ALA A 30 5.79 7.22 14.20
N GLU A 31 5.94 8.47 13.77
CA GLU A 31 4.87 9.48 13.84
C GLU A 31 3.69 9.11 12.94
N ASN A 32 3.93 8.62 11.71
CA ASN A 32 2.87 8.14 10.84
C ASN A 32 2.14 6.93 11.46
N ASP A 33 2.88 6.00 12.05
CA ASP A 33 2.31 4.84 12.73
C ASP A 33 1.43 5.24 13.91
N ARG A 34 1.85 6.26 14.66
CA ARG A 34 1.07 6.89 15.73
C ARG A 34 -0.20 7.56 15.17
N MET A 35 -0.09 8.36 14.11
CA MET A 35 -1.24 9.06 13.50
C MET A 35 -2.26 8.08 12.92
N THR A 36 -1.81 6.99 12.35
CA THR A 36 -2.70 5.97 11.76
C THR A 36 -3.14 4.90 12.75
N GLY A 37 -2.49 4.79 13.91
CA GLY A 37 -2.78 3.76 14.91
C GLY A 37 -2.44 2.38 14.38
N VAL A 38 -1.15 2.15 14.08
CA VAL A 38 -0.68 0.84 13.61
C VAL A 38 -0.76 -0.18 14.73
N ALA A 39 -1.44 -1.29 14.43
CA ALA A 39 -1.49 -2.47 15.25
C ALA A 39 -0.42 -3.46 14.82
N GLY A 40 0.30 -4.05 15.76
CA GLY A 40 1.38 -4.98 15.48
C GLY A 40 1.95 -5.61 16.75
N LEU A 41 3.04 -6.34 16.60
CA LEU A 41 3.77 -6.96 17.69
C LEU A 41 5.22 -6.51 17.62
N ALA A 42 5.72 -5.90 18.69
CA ALA A 42 7.13 -5.50 18.79
C ALA A 42 8.05 -6.72 18.84
N GLY A 43 9.33 -6.52 18.50
CA GLY A 43 10.37 -7.51 18.68
C GLY A 43 10.57 -8.49 17.51
N ASP A 44 10.09 -8.15 16.30
CA ASP A 44 10.43 -8.91 15.09
C ASP A 44 11.95 -8.89 14.87
N PRO A 45 12.65 -10.05 14.94
CA PRO A 45 14.10 -10.09 14.76
C PRO A 45 14.55 -9.80 13.32
N ALA A 46 13.63 -9.85 12.35
CA ALA A 46 13.92 -9.59 10.95
C ALA A 46 13.60 -8.14 10.55
N TYR A 47 13.32 -7.27 11.51
CA TYR A 47 12.97 -5.87 11.27
C TYR A 47 13.69 -4.96 12.28
N PRO A 48 13.97 -3.70 11.92
CA PRO A 48 14.46 -2.72 12.90
C PRO A 48 13.51 -2.63 14.11
N PRO A 49 14.03 -2.41 15.31
CA PRO A 49 13.18 -2.23 16.48
C PRO A 49 12.16 -1.13 16.26
N HIS A 50 10.90 -1.43 16.44
CA HIS A 50 9.80 -0.47 16.42
C HIS A 50 8.75 -0.87 17.45
N GLN A 51 7.91 0.08 17.85
CA GLN A 51 6.88 -0.12 18.84
C GLN A 51 5.51 0.20 18.22
N PRO A 52 4.73 -0.82 17.83
CA PRO A 52 3.36 -0.61 17.37
C PRO A 52 2.49 0.05 18.44
N ASN A 53 1.57 0.91 18.01
CA ASN A 53 0.71 1.68 18.92
C ASN A 53 -0.44 0.84 19.51
N LEU A 54 -0.83 -0.23 18.82
CA LEU A 54 -1.97 -1.07 19.17
C LEU A 54 -1.57 -2.56 19.16
N PRO A 55 -2.25 -3.39 19.96
CA PRO A 55 -2.04 -4.83 19.93
C PRO A 55 -2.24 -5.42 18.53
N PRO A 56 -1.53 -6.52 18.20
CA PRO A 56 -1.64 -7.12 16.86
C PRO A 56 -3.06 -7.65 16.60
N VAL A 57 -3.42 -7.69 15.32
CA VAL A 57 -4.63 -8.37 14.87
C VAL A 57 -4.50 -9.87 15.16
N PRO A 58 -5.52 -10.51 15.75
CA PRO A 58 -5.50 -11.94 15.99
C PRO A 58 -5.30 -12.75 14.71
N LEU A 59 -4.45 -13.75 14.73
CA LEU A 59 -4.17 -14.63 13.59
C LEU A 59 -5.44 -15.32 13.07
N GLY A 60 -6.38 -15.66 13.95
CA GLY A 60 -7.54 -16.46 13.63
C GLY A 60 -7.18 -17.89 13.20
N LYS A 61 -8.13 -18.64 12.67
CA LYS A 61 -7.89 -20.02 12.19
C LYS A 61 -6.95 -20.03 11.00
N THR A 62 -7.15 -19.13 10.04
CA THR A 62 -6.34 -19.01 8.82
C THR A 62 -4.87 -18.70 9.15
N GLY A 63 -4.61 -17.66 9.95
CA GLY A 63 -3.24 -17.29 10.31
C GLY A 63 -2.56 -18.34 11.18
N THR A 64 -3.28 -18.98 12.09
CA THR A 64 -2.74 -20.09 12.91
C THR A 64 -2.32 -21.28 12.03
N ARG A 65 -3.07 -21.57 10.97
CA ARG A 65 -2.70 -22.61 9.99
C ARG A 65 -1.42 -22.25 9.24
N TYR A 66 -1.30 -21.01 8.78
CA TYR A 66 -0.06 -20.53 8.15
C TYR A 66 1.12 -20.62 9.09
N ALA A 67 0.98 -20.10 10.31
CA ALA A 67 2.05 -20.13 11.30
C ALA A 67 2.54 -21.56 11.57
N ARG A 68 1.61 -22.52 11.66
CA ARG A 68 1.94 -23.93 11.83
C ARG A 68 2.73 -24.50 10.65
N ALA A 69 2.32 -24.19 9.42
CA ALA A 69 3.01 -24.64 8.21
C ALA A 69 4.42 -24.01 8.08
N ILE A 70 4.55 -22.72 8.35
CA ILE A 70 5.83 -22.01 8.29
C ILE A 70 6.79 -22.49 9.37
N ASN A 71 6.30 -22.78 10.57
CA ASN A 71 7.10 -23.40 11.64
C ASN A 71 7.63 -24.79 11.25
N GLN A 72 6.84 -25.60 10.50
CA GLN A 72 7.32 -26.88 10.00
C GLN A 72 8.48 -26.74 8.98
N LEU A 73 8.53 -25.62 8.26
CA LEU A 73 9.61 -25.30 7.33
C LEU A 73 10.82 -24.66 8.04
N GLY A 74 10.70 -24.32 9.33
CA GLY A 74 11.74 -23.60 10.07
C GLY A 74 11.91 -22.16 9.59
N TRP A 75 10.93 -21.58 8.92
CA TRP A 75 11.01 -20.22 8.41
C TRP A 75 10.54 -19.20 9.43
N HIS A 76 11.11 -17.99 9.34
CA HIS A 76 10.67 -16.82 10.10
C HIS A 76 9.26 -16.39 9.69
N TRP A 77 8.47 -15.95 10.65
CA TRP A 77 7.23 -15.22 10.44
C TRP A 77 6.93 -14.30 11.62
N TRP A 78 6.14 -13.27 11.38
CA TRP A 78 5.67 -12.34 12.40
C TRP A 78 4.24 -11.88 12.10
N PRO A 79 3.42 -11.54 13.13
CA PRO A 79 2.14 -10.87 12.92
C PRO A 79 2.34 -9.61 12.08
N SER A 80 1.44 -9.36 11.14
CA SER A 80 1.57 -8.21 10.26
C SER A 80 1.28 -6.91 11.02
N ASP A 81 2.15 -5.93 10.85
CA ASP A 81 1.81 -4.55 11.18
C ASP A 81 0.73 -4.06 10.22
N ILE A 82 -0.32 -3.46 10.76
CA ILE A 82 -1.46 -3.03 9.97
C ILE A 82 -2.14 -1.81 10.58
N ALA A 83 -2.46 -0.85 9.75
CA ALA A 83 -3.16 0.37 10.16
C ALA A 83 -4.68 0.10 10.36
N VAL A 84 -4.99 -0.65 11.41
CA VAL A 84 -6.35 -1.00 11.83
C VAL A 84 -6.47 -0.87 13.33
N ALA A 85 -7.48 -0.15 13.80
CA ALA A 85 -7.75 0.00 15.21
C ALA A 85 -8.20 -1.33 15.84
N THR A 86 -7.32 -2.01 16.57
CA THR A 86 -7.62 -3.26 17.30
C THR A 86 -8.24 -3.00 18.68
N MET A 87 -8.24 -1.75 19.10
CA MET A 87 -8.99 -1.18 20.23
C MET A 87 -9.42 0.24 19.84
N GLU A 88 -10.19 0.92 20.67
CA GLU A 88 -10.53 2.34 20.41
C GLU A 88 -9.27 3.19 20.31
N TYR A 89 -9.18 4.00 19.28
CA TYR A 89 -8.02 4.84 19.01
C TYR A 89 -8.39 6.10 18.24
N ASP A 90 -8.04 7.26 18.76
CA ASP A 90 -8.25 8.58 18.14
C ASP A 90 -9.68 8.75 17.58
N GLY A 91 -10.68 8.43 18.40
CA GLY A 91 -12.10 8.53 18.05
C GLY A 91 -12.61 7.46 17.08
N ARG A 92 -11.77 6.52 16.66
CA ARG A 92 -12.16 5.38 15.83
C ARG A 92 -12.51 4.17 16.67
N GLY A 93 -13.61 3.51 16.31
CA GLY A 93 -14.04 2.28 16.98
C GLY A 93 -13.14 1.08 16.66
N LYS A 94 -13.14 0.12 17.57
CA LYS A 94 -12.42 -1.16 17.43
C LYS A 94 -12.91 -1.93 16.20
N CYS A 95 -12.00 -2.59 15.48
CA CYS A 95 -12.30 -3.52 14.41
C CYS A 95 -13.13 -4.71 14.91
N ILE A 96 -14.26 -4.95 14.30
CA ILE A 96 -15.18 -6.06 14.59
C ILE A 96 -15.11 -7.18 13.54
N ASN A 97 -14.03 -7.22 12.77
CA ASN A 97 -13.72 -8.30 11.82
C ASN A 97 -14.75 -8.49 10.69
N LEU A 98 -15.27 -7.40 10.11
CA LEU A 98 -16.23 -7.45 9.01
C LEU A 98 -15.66 -7.99 7.69
N GLY A 99 -14.33 -8.03 7.53
CA GLY A 99 -13.67 -8.54 6.33
C GLY A 99 -13.66 -7.61 5.11
N HIS A 100 -14.36 -6.47 5.15
CA HIS A 100 -14.53 -5.54 4.01
C HIS A 100 -13.55 -4.37 4.03
N CYS A 101 -12.25 -4.62 4.27
CA CYS A 101 -11.27 -3.54 4.40
C CYS A 101 -10.98 -2.84 3.08
N THR A 102 -10.92 -3.57 1.95
CA THR A 102 -10.57 -3.03 0.63
C THR A 102 -11.64 -2.12 0.05
N PRO A 103 -12.93 -2.52 -0.05
CA PRO A 103 -13.98 -1.66 -0.57
C PRO A 103 -14.41 -0.54 0.38
N GLY A 104 -14.04 -0.62 1.65
CA GLY A 104 -14.36 0.36 2.67
C GLY A 104 -14.65 -0.29 4.02
N CYS A 105 -14.31 0.41 5.09
CA CYS A 105 -14.55 -0.06 6.45
C CYS A 105 -15.76 0.67 7.04
N ALA A 106 -16.92 0.02 7.11
CA ALA A 106 -18.14 0.60 7.68
C ALA A 106 -17.98 0.99 9.16
N GLN A 107 -17.05 0.33 9.88
CA GLN A 107 -16.73 0.60 11.28
C GLN A 107 -15.78 1.80 11.46
N GLY A 108 -15.12 2.27 10.40
CA GLY A 108 -14.07 3.30 10.53
C GLY A 108 -12.79 2.82 11.20
N ALA A 109 -12.65 1.52 11.48
CA ALA A 109 -11.48 0.98 12.16
C ALA A 109 -10.22 0.93 11.27
N LYS A 110 -10.37 0.76 9.95
CA LYS A 110 -9.25 0.81 9.01
C LYS A 110 -8.78 2.24 8.87
N ALA A 111 -7.52 2.51 9.12
CA ALA A 111 -6.93 3.83 8.93
C ALA A 111 -6.80 4.16 7.45
N SER A 112 -7.32 5.30 7.08
CA SER A 112 -7.15 5.95 5.79
C SER A 112 -6.98 7.44 6.06
N VAL A 113 -6.32 8.17 5.17
CA VAL A 113 -5.99 9.60 5.36
C VAL A 113 -7.24 10.46 5.63
N ASP A 114 -8.37 10.10 5.02
CA ASP A 114 -9.66 10.78 5.20
C ASP A 114 -10.22 10.70 6.61
N ILE A 115 -9.91 9.65 7.37
CA ILE A 115 -10.37 9.45 8.74
C ILE A 115 -9.28 9.62 9.80
N THR A 116 -8.02 9.74 9.40
CA THR A 116 -6.89 9.96 10.31
C THR A 116 -6.35 11.38 10.21
N TYR A 117 -5.74 11.77 9.10
CA TYR A 117 -5.08 13.06 8.95
C TYR A 117 -6.04 14.22 8.65
N TRP A 118 -7.01 14.02 7.75
CA TRP A 118 -7.93 15.10 7.36
C TRP A 118 -8.75 15.68 8.52
N PRO A 119 -9.29 14.89 9.46
CA PRO A 119 -9.98 15.48 10.61
C PRO A 119 -9.10 16.41 11.43
N HIS A 120 -7.83 16.06 11.63
CA HIS A 120 -6.87 16.92 12.33
C HIS A 120 -6.54 18.17 11.52
N ALA A 121 -6.26 18.03 10.23
CA ALA A 121 -5.95 19.14 9.34
C ALA A 121 -7.10 20.16 9.26
N LEU A 122 -8.34 19.70 9.14
CA LEU A 122 -9.51 20.59 9.11
C LEU A 122 -9.74 21.30 10.43
N ARG A 123 -9.52 20.63 11.57
CA ARG A 123 -9.52 21.31 12.88
C ARG A 123 -8.43 22.37 12.99
N ALA A 124 -7.29 22.15 12.36
CA ALA A 124 -6.19 23.12 12.24
C ALA A 124 -6.44 24.20 11.16
N ARG A 125 -7.65 24.27 10.60
CA ARG A 125 -8.08 25.24 9.59
C ARG A 125 -7.35 25.12 8.24
N VAL A 126 -6.87 23.93 7.88
CA VAL A 126 -6.37 23.65 6.53
C VAL A 126 -7.56 23.72 5.57
N GLU A 127 -7.42 24.47 4.48
CA GLU A 127 -8.43 24.54 3.44
C GLU A 127 -8.31 23.30 2.51
N LEU A 128 -9.36 22.52 2.44
CA LEU A 128 -9.49 21.40 1.52
C LEU A 128 -10.36 21.76 0.32
N ARG A 129 -9.79 21.82 -0.87
CA ARG A 129 -10.52 22.04 -2.12
C ARG A 129 -10.71 20.71 -2.86
N THR A 130 -11.92 20.17 -2.78
CA THR A 130 -12.29 18.94 -3.48
C THR A 130 -12.73 19.23 -4.93
N ARG A 131 -12.72 18.22 -5.79
CA ARG A 131 -13.07 18.30 -7.22
C ARG A 131 -12.26 19.34 -7.99
N CYS A 132 -11.10 19.73 -7.47
CA CYS A 132 -10.14 20.59 -8.14
C CYS A 132 -9.02 19.75 -8.74
N ARG A 133 -8.65 20.04 -9.97
CA ARG A 133 -7.58 19.32 -10.69
C ARG A 133 -6.45 20.26 -11.03
N VAL A 134 -5.31 20.09 -10.38
CA VAL A 134 -4.09 20.85 -10.72
C VAL A 134 -3.62 20.45 -12.12
N ARG A 135 -3.42 21.45 -12.97
CA ARG A 135 -2.94 21.31 -14.33
C ARG A 135 -1.42 21.42 -14.42
N GLU A 136 -0.86 22.42 -13.74
CA GLU A 136 0.58 22.71 -13.77
C GLU A 136 1.02 23.47 -12.51
N ILE A 137 2.31 23.46 -12.27
CA ILE A 137 2.99 24.27 -11.25
C ILE A 137 3.53 25.50 -11.97
N ALA A 138 3.11 26.66 -11.52
CA ALA A 138 3.64 27.92 -12.00
C ALA A 138 5.00 28.25 -11.34
N THR A 139 5.90 28.83 -12.11
CA THR A 139 7.21 29.28 -11.63
C THR A 139 7.38 30.79 -11.87
N ASN A 140 8.17 31.44 -11.03
CA ASN A 140 8.56 32.83 -11.17
C ASN A 140 9.79 32.97 -12.12
N GLU A 141 10.23 34.18 -12.35
CA GLU A 141 11.40 34.51 -13.17
C GLU A 141 12.72 33.87 -12.69
N HIS A 142 12.81 33.55 -11.40
CA HIS A 142 13.96 32.86 -10.81
C HIS A 142 13.86 31.32 -10.94
N GLY A 143 12.75 30.82 -11.48
CA GLY A 143 12.50 29.37 -11.62
C GLY A 143 12.02 28.67 -10.36
N MET A 144 11.65 29.42 -9.31
CA MET A 144 11.06 28.92 -8.10
C MET A 144 9.54 28.78 -8.27
N ALA A 145 8.94 27.83 -7.56
CA ALA A 145 7.48 27.71 -7.55
C ALA A 145 6.84 29.00 -7.05
N SER A 146 5.79 29.45 -7.73
CA SER A 146 4.99 30.62 -7.36
C SER A 146 3.53 30.28 -7.05
N GLY A 147 3.12 29.05 -7.33
CA GLY A 147 1.77 28.56 -7.10
C GLY A 147 1.40 27.44 -8.04
N VAL A 148 0.11 27.18 -8.15
CA VAL A 148 -0.45 26.15 -9.03
C VAL A 148 -1.58 26.72 -9.88
N ILE A 149 -1.68 26.25 -11.12
CA ILE A 149 -2.85 26.47 -11.98
C ILE A 149 -3.73 25.22 -11.89
N TYR A 150 -5.00 25.40 -11.64
CA TYR A 150 -5.93 24.30 -11.46
C TYR A 150 -7.31 24.61 -12.05
N TYR A 151 -8.07 23.59 -12.36
CA TYR A 151 -9.47 23.69 -12.72
C TYR A 151 -10.33 23.53 -11.47
N ASP A 152 -11.24 24.49 -11.25
CA ASP A 152 -12.22 24.42 -10.18
C ASP A 152 -13.34 23.38 -10.50
N PRO A 153 -14.32 23.15 -9.61
CA PRO A 153 -15.42 22.20 -9.85
C PRO A 153 -16.27 22.49 -11.08
N ASN A 154 -16.24 23.72 -11.60
CA ASN A 154 -16.98 24.16 -12.80
C ASN A 154 -16.10 24.07 -14.07
N GLY A 155 -14.86 23.59 -13.96
CA GLY A 155 -13.92 23.52 -15.07
C GLY A 155 -13.25 24.86 -15.40
N VAL A 156 -13.42 25.88 -14.57
CA VAL A 156 -12.81 27.20 -14.77
C VAL A 156 -11.38 27.15 -14.26
N GLU A 157 -10.46 27.67 -15.08
CA GLU A 157 -9.06 27.77 -14.71
C GLU A 157 -8.87 28.85 -13.63
N ARG A 158 -8.09 28.48 -12.61
CA ARG A 158 -7.76 29.31 -11.44
C ARG A 158 -6.26 29.25 -11.16
N PHE A 159 -5.75 30.29 -10.54
CA PHE A 159 -4.41 30.32 -9.98
C PHE A 159 -4.46 30.40 -8.45
N GLN A 160 -3.71 29.53 -7.80
CA GLN A 160 -3.48 29.59 -6.34
C GLN A 160 -2.02 29.94 -6.09
N PRO A 161 -1.70 31.13 -5.57
CA PRO A 161 -0.34 31.48 -5.18
C PRO A 161 0.11 30.63 -3.98
N ALA A 162 1.37 30.23 -3.99
CA ALA A 162 2.01 29.52 -2.89
C ALA A 162 3.53 29.69 -2.97
N GLU A 163 4.17 29.88 -1.83
CA GLU A 163 5.65 29.92 -1.73
C GLU A 163 6.26 28.53 -1.80
N VAL A 164 5.52 27.51 -1.33
CA VAL A 164 5.93 26.11 -1.35
C VAL A 164 4.80 25.26 -1.95
N VAL A 165 5.13 24.40 -2.88
CA VAL A 165 4.20 23.44 -3.49
C VAL A 165 4.69 22.02 -3.20
N VAL A 166 3.91 21.25 -2.45
CA VAL A 166 4.21 19.84 -2.16
C VAL A 166 3.45 18.94 -3.13
N LEU A 167 4.19 18.11 -3.87
CA LEU A 167 3.64 17.15 -4.82
C LEU A 167 3.43 15.79 -4.16
N ALA A 168 2.19 15.43 -3.92
CA ALA A 168 1.78 14.16 -3.33
C ALA A 168 0.75 13.43 -4.23
N ALA A 169 0.94 13.49 -5.56
CA ALA A 169 0.00 12.97 -6.55
C ALA A 169 0.30 11.53 -7.01
N ASN A 170 0.97 10.74 -6.18
CA ASN A 170 1.42 9.36 -6.40
C ASN A 170 2.48 9.19 -7.51
N GLY A 171 2.92 7.94 -7.74
CA GLY A 171 3.99 7.61 -8.69
C GLY A 171 3.65 7.84 -10.17
N ILE A 172 2.39 8.10 -10.50
CA ILE A 172 1.94 8.40 -11.88
C ILE A 172 1.56 9.88 -12.00
N GLY A 173 0.79 10.40 -11.05
CA GLY A 173 0.30 11.78 -11.10
C GLY A 173 1.40 12.82 -10.90
N THR A 174 2.35 12.58 -9.99
CA THR A 174 3.48 13.48 -9.74
C THR A 174 4.35 13.69 -10.98
N PRO A 175 4.92 12.66 -11.64
CA PRO A 175 5.71 12.86 -12.84
C PRO A 175 4.89 13.46 -13.99
N ARG A 176 3.62 13.08 -14.14
CA ARG A 176 2.74 13.70 -15.13
C ARG A 176 2.60 15.21 -14.90
N LEU A 177 2.40 15.63 -13.64
CA LEU A 177 2.26 17.06 -13.32
C LEU A 177 3.57 17.82 -13.56
N LEU A 178 4.72 17.23 -13.22
CA LEU A 178 6.03 17.81 -13.52
C LEU A 178 6.25 18.00 -15.03
N LEU A 179 5.92 17.00 -15.84
CA LEU A 179 6.04 17.09 -17.31
C LEU A 179 5.06 18.10 -17.91
N ASN A 180 3.85 18.20 -17.39
CA ASN A 180 2.85 19.19 -17.83
C ASN A 180 3.23 20.63 -17.46
N SER A 181 4.14 20.82 -16.49
CA SER A 181 4.61 22.12 -16.03
C SER A 181 5.81 22.62 -16.85
N ALA A 182 5.82 22.32 -18.15
CA ALA A 182 6.84 22.82 -19.09
C ALA A 182 6.70 24.33 -19.30
N SER A 183 7.83 25.00 -19.45
CA SER A 183 7.91 26.44 -19.72
C SER A 183 9.14 26.75 -20.57
N THR A 184 9.31 28.00 -20.98
CA THR A 184 10.53 28.43 -21.72
C THR A 184 11.81 28.11 -20.93
N ARG A 185 11.78 28.25 -19.62
CA ARG A 185 12.90 27.90 -18.72
C ARG A 185 13.07 26.40 -18.51
N PHE A 186 11.98 25.64 -18.52
CA PHE A 186 11.93 24.21 -18.29
C PHE A 186 11.23 23.49 -19.44
N PRO A 187 11.83 23.46 -20.65
CA PRO A 187 11.14 23.01 -21.87
C PRO A 187 10.74 21.51 -21.82
N THR A 188 11.41 20.72 -20.99
CA THR A 188 11.13 19.28 -20.81
C THR A 188 10.33 18.97 -19.55
N GLY A 189 9.75 19.99 -18.89
CA GLY A 189 9.04 19.87 -17.62
C GLY A 189 9.92 20.19 -16.40
N LEU A 190 9.28 20.36 -15.25
CA LEU A 190 9.97 20.66 -14.00
C LEU A 190 10.75 19.44 -13.48
N ALA A 191 11.87 19.72 -12.79
CA ALA A 191 12.76 18.70 -12.19
C ALA A 191 13.25 17.62 -13.16
N ASN A 192 13.25 17.88 -14.48
CA ASN A 192 13.55 16.89 -15.52
C ASN A 192 14.88 17.15 -16.24
N SER A 193 15.86 17.74 -15.58
CA SER A 193 17.20 17.95 -16.13
C SER A 193 17.91 16.62 -16.48
N SER A 194 17.62 15.55 -15.75
CA SER A 194 18.11 14.19 -16.04
C SER A 194 17.38 13.50 -17.19
N GLY A 195 16.21 13.99 -17.62
CA GLY A 195 15.33 13.31 -18.58
C GLY A 195 14.66 12.04 -18.04
N LEU A 196 14.71 11.79 -16.71
CA LEU A 196 14.20 10.57 -16.07
C LEU A 196 12.79 10.70 -15.51
N VAL A 197 12.22 11.90 -15.44
CA VAL A 197 10.85 12.10 -14.95
C VAL A 197 9.86 11.35 -15.85
N GLY A 198 9.04 10.50 -15.23
CA GLY A 198 8.06 9.66 -15.93
C GLY A 198 8.62 8.39 -16.57
N LYS A 199 9.90 8.09 -16.36
CA LYS A 199 10.55 6.86 -16.81
C LYS A 199 10.78 5.90 -15.65
N ASN A 200 11.14 4.65 -15.98
CA ASN A 200 11.53 3.61 -15.02
C ASN A 200 10.46 3.33 -13.95
N LEU A 201 9.19 3.34 -14.33
CA LEU A 201 8.11 2.92 -13.41
C LEU A 201 8.33 1.46 -13.04
N MET A 202 8.55 1.20 -11.76
CA MET A 202 8.65 -0.16 -11.21
C MET A 202 7.44 -0.45 -10.34
N LEU A 203 6.71 -1.52 -10.69
CA LEU A 203 5.63 -2.06 -9.89
C LEU A 203 6.13 -3.30 -9.16
N HIS A 204 5.63 -3.54 -7.96
CA HIS A 204 5.93 -4.78 -7.28
C HIS A 204 5.36 -5.97 -8.05
N PRO A 205 6.18 -6.93 -8.50
CA PRO A 205 5.67 -8.23 -8.93
C PRO A 205 4.89 -8.85 -7.77
N TRP A 206 3.70 -9.37 -8.07
CA TRP A 206 2.85 -9.95 -7.05
C TRP A 206 2.33 -11.33 -7.48
N PRO A 207 3.20 -12.34 -7.52
CA PRO A 207 2.74 -13.70 -7.73
C PRO A 207 1.88 -14.15 -6.54
N GLN A 208 0.82 -14.87 -6.84
CA GLN A 208 -0.14 -15.35 -5.85
C GLN A 208 -0.22 -16.87 -5.92
N VAL A 209 -0.16 -17.51 -4.76
CA VAL A 209 -0.39 -18.95 -4.61
C VAL A 209 -1.64 -19.14 -3.78
N PHE A 210 -2.60 -19.86 -4.32
CA PHE A 210 -3.85 -20.20 -3.66
C PHE A 210 -3.83 -21.65 -3.23
N GLY A 211 -4.26 -21.91 -2.01
CA GLY A 211 -4.43 -23.27 -1.50
C GLY A 211 -5.86 -23.47 -0.99
N TYR A 212 -6.38 -24.66 -1.19
CA TYR A 212 -7.66 -25.08 -0.64
C TYR A 212 -7.41 -26.00 0.55
N VAL A 213 -8.22 -25.86 1.58
CA VAL A 213 -8.15 -26.65 2.79
C VAL A 213 -9.51 -27.27 3.07
N ALA A 214 -9.52 -28.50 3.58
CA ALA A 214 -10.77 -29.21 3.90
C ALA A 214 -11.46 -28.65 5.16
N GLU A 215 -10.67 -28.09 6.08
CA GLU A 215 -11.23 -27.53 7.31
C GLU A 215 -11.83 -26.14 7.05
N GLU A 216 -12.88 -25.83 7.75
CA GLU A 216 -13.45 -24.48 7.79
C GLU A 216 -12.47 -23.51 8.46
N VAL A 217 -12.06 -22.48 7.73
CA VAL A 217 -11.22 -21.38 8.19
C VAL A 217 -11.99 -20.07 8.12
N ASP A 218 -11.59 -19.09 8.93
CA ASP A 218 -12.21 -17.76 9.02
C ASP A 218 -11.67 -16.80 7.94
N GLY A 219 -11.57 -17.29 6.70
CA GLY A 219 -10.95 -16.54 5.60
C GLY A 219 -11.66 -15.25 5.21
N ASP A 220 -12.92 -15.09 5.58
CA ASP A 220 -13.76 -13.93 5.31
C ASP A 220 -13.82 -12.93 6.48
N ARG A 221 -13.15 -13.20 7.60
CA ARG A 221 -13.24 -12.41 8.83
C ARG A 221 -11.95 -11.67 9.14
N GLY A 222 -12.05 -10.37 9.38
CA GLY A 222 -10.95 -9.51 9.79
C GLY A 222 -10.13 -8.93 8.64
N PRO A 223 -9.05 -8.22 8.97
CA PRO A 223 -8.14 -7.65 7.98
C PRO A 223 -7.52 -8.72 7.09
N GLN A 224 -7.31 -8.38 5.82
CA GLN A 224 -6.86 -9.34 4.82
C GLN A 224 -5.47 -9.91 5.12
N THR A 225 -4.50 -9.07 5.45
CA THR A 225 -3.14 -9.52 5.81
C THR A 225 -3.08 -9.90 7.28
N VAL A 226 -2.53 -11.06 7.60
CA VAL A 226 -2.44 -11.57 8.98
C VAL A 226 -1.02 -11.73 9.48
N MET A 227 -0.08 -12.07 8.61
CA MET A 227 1.32 -12.25 8.95
C MET A 227 2.22 -12.05 7.74
N TRP A 228 3.50 -11.81 8.01
CA TRP A 228 4.57 -11.68 7.04
C TRP A 228 5.66 -12.70 7.32
N SER A 229 6.42 -13.05 6.27
CA SER A 229 7.73 -13.66 6.44
C SER A 229 8.78 -12.82 5.72
N LYS A 230 9.82 -12.48 6.42
CA LYS A 230 11.02 -11.81 5.92
C LYS A 230 12.17 -12.78 5.67
N GLN A 231 11.92 -14.09 5.73
CA GLN A 231 12.91 -15.14 5.55
C GLN A 231 13.82 -14.93 4.33
N PHE A 232 13.26 -14.38 3.26
CA PHE A 232 13.93 -14.22 1.98
C PHE A 232 14.15 -12.74 1.60
N TYR A 233 14.11 -11.83 2.55
CA TYR A 233 14.14 -10.39 2.27
C TYR A 233 15.52 -9.91 1.84
N GLU A 234 16.55 -10.28 2.58
CA GLU A 234 17.94 -9.86 2.32
C GLU A 234 18.56 -10.66 1.18
N THR A 235 19.58 -10.09 0.56
CA THR A 235 20.37 -10.77 -0.46
C THR A 235 21.04 -12.00 0.09
N ASP A 236 20.78 -13.14 -0.54
CA ASP A 236 21.52 -14.37 -0.38
C ASP A 236 22.01 -14.82 -1.75
N ARG A 237 23.32 -14.71 -1.97
CA ARG A 237 23.94 -14.98 -3.26
C ARG A 237 23.84 -16.44 -3.69
N SER A 238 23.58 -17.38 -2.76
CA SER A 238 23.35 -18.79 -3.08
C SER A 238 22.08 -19.01 -3.91
N ARG A 239 21.13 -18.07 -3.87
CA ARG A 239 19.88 -18.09 -4.66
C ARG A 239 20.06 -17.72 -6.14
N GLY A 240 21.25 -17.22 -6.53
CA GLY A 240 21.54 -16.84 -7.92
C GLY A 240 20.96 -15.49 -8.35
N PHE A 241 20.43 -14.70 -7.42
CA PHE A 241 19.95 -13.33 -7.65
C PHE A 241 20.23 -12.45 -6.43
N VAL A 242 20.24 -11.13 -6.63
CA VAL A 242 20.37 -10.14 -5.56
C VAL A 242 19.01 -9.64 -5.13
N ARG A 243 18.93 -9.09 -3.93
CA ARG A 243 17.71 -8.71 -3.22
C ARG A 243 16.81 -9.92 -2.97
N GLY A 244 15.64 -9.67 -2.45
CA GLY A 244 14.77 -10.74 -2.03
C GLY A 244 13.29 -10.36 -2.09
N TYR A 245 12.49 -11.04 -1.31
CA TYR A 245 11.04 -10.85 -1.30
C TYR A 245 10.45 -11.08 0.09
N THR A 246 9.28 -10.52 0.29
CA THR A 246 8.45 -10.76 1.48
C THR A 246 7.33 -11.72 1.12
N LEU A 247 7.10 -12.74 1.95
CA LEU A 247 5.88 -13.52 1.87
C LEU A 247 4.79 -12.83 2.69
N GLN A 248 3.69 -12.53 2.06
CA GLN A 248 2.51 -11.96 2.69
C GLN A 248 1.41 -13.02 2.78
N PHE A 249 1.00 -13.36 3.99
CA PHE A 249 -0.03 -14.36 4.21
C PHE A 249 -1.37 -13.66 4.42
N THR A 250 -2.33 -13.97 3.56
CA THR A 250 -3.60 -13.28 3.54
C THR A 250 -4.77 -14.23 3.78
N ARG A 251 -5.83 -13.68 4.31
CA ARG A 251 -7.14 -14.32 4.36
C ARG A 251 -7.82 -14.22 3.00
N GLY A 252 -8.86 -15.01 2.79
CA GLY A 252 -9.77 -14.83 1.68
C GLY A 252 -10.50 -13.49 1.75
N THR A 253 -11.18 -13.14 0.68
CA THR A 253 -11.84 -11.83 0.55
C THR A 253 -13.31 -11.84 0.93
N GLY A 254 -13.87 -13.00 1.23
CA GLY A 254 -15.27 -13.18 1.61
C GLY A 254 -16.29 -13.02 0.46
N PRO A 255 -17.55 -13.40 0.70
CA PRO A 255 -18.58 -13.47 -0.34
C PRO A 255 -18.92 -12.11 -0.95
N ALA A 256 -18.87 -11.04 -0.19
CA ALA A 256 -19.17 -9.69 -0.70
C ALA A 256 -18.14 -9.22 -1.72
N ASN A 257 -16.85 -9.44 -1.45
CA ASN A 257 -15.79 -9.07 -2.38
C ASN A 257 -15.80 -9.97 -3.63
N GLU A 258 -16.08 -11.26 -3.47
CA GLU A 258 -16.25 -12.18 -4.60
C GLU A 258 -17.43 -11.77 -5.49
N ALA A 259 -18.54 -11.35 -4.91
CA ALA A 259 -19.68 -10.83 -5.64
C ALA A 259 -19.29 -9.57 -6.45
N ILE A 260 -18.62 -8.59 -5.80
CA ILE A 260 -18.18 -7.35 -6.45
C ILE A 260 -17.20 -7.64 -7.60
N THR A 261 -16.20 -8.48 -7.36
CA THR A 261 -15.19 -8.85 -8.37
C THR A 261 -15.81 -9.62 -9.54
N SER A 262 -16.75 -10.51 -9.25
CA SER A 262 -17.45 -11.28 -10.28
C SER A 262 -18.38 -10.43 -11.11
N MET A 263 -19.03 -9.41 -10.52
CA MET A 263 -19.81 -8.41 -11.25
C MET A 263 -18.91 -7.53 -12.12
N ALA A 264 -17.82 -7.03 -11.57
CA ALA A 264 -16.84 -6.22 -12.31
C ALA A 264 -16.22 -6.98 -13.50
N ALA A 265 -16.03 -8.30 -13.35
CA ALA A 265 -15.56 -9.18 -14.41
C ALA A 265 -16.66 -9.66 -15.38
N GLY A 266 -17.91 -9.18 -15.25
CA GLY A 266 -19.03 -9.58 -16.08
C GLY A 266 -19.50 -11.04 -15.87
N ARG A 267 -19.03 -11.71 -14.81
CA ARG A 267 -19.43 -13.10 -14.49
C ARG A 267 -20.77 -13.19 -13.77
N LEU A 268 -21.13 -12.13 -13.06
CA LEU A 268 -22.43 -11.96 -12.41
C LEU A 268 -23.13 -10.72 -12.95
N PRO A 269 -24.44 -10.79 -13.29
CA PRO A 269 -25.18 -9.62 -13.70
C PRO A 269 -25.40 -8.65 -12.53
N TRP A 270 -25.47 -7.36 -12.84
CA TRP A 270 -25.82 -6.32 -11.89
C TRP A 270 -27.33 -6.24 -11.71
N GLY A 271 -27.82 -6.04 -10.49
CA GLY A 271 -29.23 -5.79 -10.20
C GLY A 271 -30.03 -7.03 -9.77
N LYS A 272 -31.31 -7.16 -10.22
CA LYS A 272 -32.30 -8.18 -9.80
C LYS A 272 -31.96 -9.65 -10.21
N ALA A 273 -30.73 -9.97 -10.55
CA ALA A 273 -30.35 -11.37 -10.67
C ALA A 273 -30.54 -12.05 -9.32
N ASP A 274 -31.32 -13.14 -9.35
CA ASP A 274 -31.74 -13.97 -8.23
C ASP A 274 -30.76 -13.95 -7.05
N PRO A 275 -31.11 -13.36 -5.90
CA PRO A 275 -30.23 -13.34 -4.72
C PRO A 275 -29.87 -14.76 -4.25
N ASN A 276 -30.69 -15.78 -4.58
CA ASN A 276 -30.36 -17.16 -4.31
C ASN A 276 -29.25 -17.69 -5.23
N ARG A 277 -29.01 -17.10 -6.39
CA ARG A 277 -27.85 -17.41 -7.23
C ARG A 277 -26.54 -16.81 -6.68
N ALA A 278 -26.58 -15.66 -6.05
CA ALA A 278 -25.39 -15.09 -5.41
C ALA A 278 -25.05 -15.79 -4.10
N TYR A 279 -26.07 -16.26 -3.37
CA TYR A 279 -25.90 -16.95 -2.08
C TYR A 279 -26.09 -18.47 -2.16
N GLY A 280 -26.85 -19.01 -3.11
CA GLY A 280 -27.21 -20.42 -3.20
C GLY A 280 -26.30 -21.28 -4.07
N ARG A 281 -25.54 -20.69 -4.99
CA ARG A 281 -24.55 -21.43 -5.78
C ARG A 281 -23.16 -21.51 -5.14
N SER A 282 -23.02 -21.11 -3.88
CA SER A 282 -21.88 -21.55 -3.09
C SER A 282 -21.81 -23.08 -2.91
N ARG A 283 -22.90 -23.81 -3.24
CA ARG A 283 -22.91 -25.28 -3.23
C ARG A 283 -22.58 -25.93 -4.57
N ASP A 284 -22.73 -25.22 -5.70
CA ASP A 284 -22.57 -25.77 -7.05
C ASP A 284 -21.43 -25.15 -7.88
N LEU A 285 -21.02 -23.95 -7.58
CA LEU A 285 -19.64 -23.58 -7.90
C LEU A 285 -18.77 -24.25 -6.84
N PRO A 286 -17.59 -24.80 -7.21
CA PRO A 286 -16.58 -25.00 -6.20
C PRO A 286 -16.34 -23.58 -5.64
N VAL A 287 -17.07 -23.24 -4.56
CA VAL A 287 -16.64 -22.17 -3.68
C VAL A 287 -15.20 -22.53 -3.47
N PRO A 288 -14.24 -21.69 -3.88
CA PRO A 288 -12.90 -21.94 -3.43
C PRO A 288 -13.05 -21.99 -1.92
N ALA A 289 -13.04 -23.22 -1.38
CA ALA A 289 -13.29 -23.51 0.01
C ALA A 289 -12.35 -22.58 0.72
N GLN A 290 -12.87 -21.54 1.33
CA GLN A 290 -12.25 -20.35 1.88
C GLN A 290 -10.73 -20.38 1.73
N GLY A 291 -10.25 -20.11 0.48
CA GLY A 291 -8.86 -20.33 0.12
C GLY A 291 -7.98 -19.34 0.87
N ALA A 292 -7.08 -19.86 1.61
CA ALA A 292 -5.98 -19.12 2.14
C ALA A 292 -5.04 -18.78 0.97
N SER A 293 -4.78 -17.52 0.70
CA SER A 293 -3.83 -17.14 -0.35
C SER A 293 -2.51 -16.71 0.28
N VAL A 294 -1.42 -17.22 -0.26
CA VAL A 294 -0.07 -16.72 0.01
C VAL A 294 0.28 -15.78 -1.14
N HIS A 295 0.52 -14.52 -0.81
CA HIS A 295 1.02 -13.55 -1.75
C HIS A 295 2.51 -13.38 -1.52
N ALA A 296 3.34 -13.74 -2.47
CA ALA A 296 4.73 -13.35 -2.46
C ALA A 296 4.83 -11.95 -3.07
N ARG A 297 5.19 -10.98 -2.26
CA ARG A 297 5.54 -9.65 -2.73
C ARG A 297 7.03 -9.63 -2.98
N VAL A 298 7.43 -9.62 -4.23
CA VAL A 298 8.82 -9.40 -4.62
C VAL A 298 9.06 -7.91 -4.56
N SER A 299 9.93 -7.45 -3.68
CA SER A 299 10.44 -6.09 -3.71
C SER A 299 11.59 -6.06 -4.71
N ASP A 300 11.25 -5.86 -5.99
CA ASP A 300 12.26 -5.62 -7.02
C ASP A 300 12.84 -4.22 -6.87
N HIS A 301 14.01 -4.14 -6.29
CA HIS A 301 14.93 -3.04 -6.49
C HIS A 301 15.99 -3.38 -7.54
N ALA A 302 15.79 -4.43 -8.32
CA ALA A 302 16.62 -4.74 -9.47
C ALA A 302 16.33 -3.71 -10.56
N GLY A 303 17.16 -2.69 -10.64
CA GLY A 303 17.23 -1.82 -11.81
C GLY A 303 17.48 -2.72 -13.03
N SER A 304 16.57 -2.71 -14.01
CA SER A 304 16.85 -3.27 -15.31
C SER A 304 18.03 -2.50 -15.89
N ASP A 305 19.18 -3.16 -16.03
CA ASP A 305 20.25 -2.67 -16.89
C ASP A 305 19.67 -2.55 -18.29
N GLY A 306 19.23 -1.35 -18.63
CA GLY A 306 18.79 -0.98 -19.98
C GLY A 306 19.99 -0.89 -20.93
N ARG A 307 20.71 -1.98 -21.13
CA ARG A 307 21.59 -2.16 -22.28
C ARG A 307 20.81 -2.92 -23.33
N SER A 308 20.04 -2.18 -24.11
CA SER A 308 19.68 -2.61 -25.44
C SER A 308 20.91 -2.44 -26.34
N GLN A 309 21.38 -3.52 -26.87
CA GLN A 309 22.19 -3.50 -28.09
C GLN A 309 21.34 -3.03 -29.25
#